data_250b2855d7a173179a6190042660beef
#
_entry.id   250b2855d7a173179a6190042660beef
#
_cell.length_a   1.000
_cell.length_b   1.000
_cell.length_c   1.000
_cell.angle_alpha   90.00
_cell.angle_beta   90.00
_cell.angle_gamma   90.00
#
_symmetry.space_group_name_H-M   'P 1'
#
loop_
_entity.id
_entity.type
_entity.pdbx_description
1 polymer ?
#
loop_
_entity_poly.entity_id
_entity_poly.type
_entity_poly.pdbx_seq_one_letter_code
_entity_poly.pdbx_strand_id
1 'polypeptide(L)'
;MIKYTGINHLAMATKDMDGTIRFWRDLLEMRLVAGLGRRGYRHYFFEVSEHDMIAFFEWEKVENIPEKDHGVPVKGPFAFDHVSFEVEKDADLRNLKGRLEGAGFWVSEIVDHGFIHSIYSFDPNNIPIEFSAPVPGVDIRKRPRMKDRNPSKVTLEGADPRPGIWPGSDQPVSQKEMEIYPGEGMILTEDGEK
;
A
#
# COMPACT_ATOMS: atom_id res chain seq x y z
N MET A 1 -22.12 5.35 -12.06
CA MET A 1 -21.37 5.04 -10.81
C MET A 1 -19.93 4.71 -11.20
N ILE A 2 -18.94 5.35 -10.58
CA ILE A 2 -17.52 5.04 -10.79
C ILE A 2 -17.22 3.67 -10.19
N LYS A 3 -16.51 2.79 -10.92
CA LYS A 3 -16.07 1.48 -10.43
C LYS A 3 -14.57 1.56 -10.14
N TYR A 4 -14.22 1.43 -8.87
CA TYR A 4 -12.83 1.25 -8.45
C TYR A 4 -12.42 -0.22 -8.62
N THR A 5 -11.19 -0.46 -9.09
CA THR A 5 -10.69 -1.81 -9.42
C THR A 5 -9.49 -2.24 -8.56
N GLY A 6 -8.98 -1.36 -7.71
CA GLY A 6 -7.83 -1.62 -6.82
C GLY A 6 -7.07 -0.33 -6.53
N ILE A 7 -5.89 -0.47 -5.95
CA ILE A 7 -4.92 0.60 -5.76
C ILE A 7 -3.88 0.47 -6.87
N ASN A 8 -3.89 1.40 -7.86
CA ASN A 8 -2.91 1.33 -8.95
C ASN A 8 -1.48 1.25 -8.41
N HIS A 9 -1.10 2.18 -7.54
CA HIS A 9 0.14 2.08 -6.77
C HIS A 9 0.10 2.92 -5.50
N LEU A 10 0.83 2.46 -4.47
CA LEU A 10 1.18 3.23 -3.28
C LEU A 10 2.63 3.69 -3.41
N ALA A 11 2.87 5.01 -3.44
CA ALA A 11 4.21 5.57 -3.56
C ALA A 11 4.79 5.95 -2.18
N MET A 12 6.00 5.49 -1.95
CA MET A 12 6.79 5.70 -0.73
C MET A 12 8.15 6.33 -1.10
N ALA A 13 8.96 6.66 -0.13
CA ALA A 13 10.29 7.22 -0.38
C ALA A 13 11.39 6.35 0.25
N THR A 14 12.56 6.36 -0.37
CA THR A 14 13.77 5.70 0.13
C THR A 14 15.00 6.57 -0.09
N LYS A 15 16.01 6.40 0.73
CA LYS A 15 17.37 6.94 0.49
C LYS A 15 18.29 5.94 -0.19
N ASP A 16 17.88 4.67 -0.25
CA ASP A 16 18.67 3.53 -0.76
C ASP A 16 17.79 2.63 -1.63
N MET A 17 17.77 2.91 -2.92
CA MET A 17 16.99 2.11 -3.88
C MET A 17 17.54 0.69 -4.01
N ASP A 18 18.84 0.49 -3.92
CA ASP A 18 19.43 -0.84 -4.06
C ASP A 18 19.03 -1.75 -2.90
N GLY A 19 19.08 -1.25 -1.66
CA GLY A 19 18.57 -1.96 -0.48
C GLY A 19 17.06 -2.20 -0.56
N THR A 20 16.30 -1.23 -1.04
CA THR A 20 14.87 -1.34 -1.27
C THR A 20 14.54 -2.45 -2.29
N ILE A 21 15.27 -2.51 -3.42
CA ILE A 21 15.11 -3.59 -4.41
C ILE A 21 15.44 -4.96 -3.80
N ARG A 22 16.52 -5.07 -3.03
CA ARG A 22 16.89 -6.33 -2.36
C ARG A 22 15.80 -6.83 -1.42
N PHE A 23 15.14 -5.93 -0.70
CA PHE A 23 14.05 -6.29 0.19
C PHE A 23 12.78 -6.69 -0.58
N TRP A 24 12.26 -5.81 -1.42
CA TRP A 24 10.95 -6.03 -2.04
C TRP A 24 10.99 -7.05 -3.17
N ARG A 25 12.02 -7.01 -4.02
CA ARG A 25 12.15 -7.96 -5.13
C ARG A 25 12.75 -9.30 -4.69
N ASP A 26 13.89 -9.27 -3.98
CA ASP A 26 14.66 -10.48 -3.76
C ASP A 26 14.22 -11.24 -2.50
N LEU A 27 13.81 -10.53 -1.42
CA LEU A 27 13.35 -11.15 -0.18
C LEU A 27 11.84 -11.44 -0.20
N LEU A 28 11.02 -10.48 -0.64
CA LEU A 28 9.57 -10.63 -0.69
C LEU A 28 9.05 -11.16 -2.03
N GLU A 29 9.93 -11.37 -3.01
CA GLU A 29 9.62 -11.95 -4.33
C GLU A 29 8.63 -11.12 -5.17
N MET A 30 8.52 -9.83 -4.90
CA MET A 30 7.72 -8.91 -5.71
C MET A 30 8.48 -8.53 -6.97
N ARG A 31 7.89 -8.70 -8.12
CA ARG A 31 8.54 -8.43 -9.39
C ARG A 31 8.75 -6.93 -9.62
N LEU A 32 9.99 -6.50 -9.92
CA LEU A 32 10.30 -5.14 -10.34
C LEU A 32 9.81 -4.95 -11.80
N VAL A 33 8.79 -4.13 -12.01
CA VAL A 33 8.06 -4.05 -13.29
C VAL A 33 8.32 -2.76 -14.07
N ALA A 34 8.77 -1.70 -13.41
CA ALA A 34 9.15 -0.46 -14.07
C ALA A 34 10.21 0.29 -13.27
N GLY A 35 11.02 1.04 -13.98
CA GLY A 35 12.01 1.93 -13.37
C GLY A 35 12.22 3.15 -14.25
N LEU A 36 12.14 4.31 -13.62
CA LEU A 36 12.42 5.61 -14.20
C LEU A 36 13.58 6.23 -13.44
N GLY A 37 14.35 7.09 -14.10
CA GLY A 37 15.42 7.76 -13.37
C GLY A 37 16.24 8.72 -14.20
N ARG A 38 16.88 9.61 -13.46
CA ARG A 38 17.89 10.54 -13.91
C ARG A 38 18.81 10.86 -12.74
N ARG A 39 19.88 11.61 -12.95
CA ARG A 39 20.80 11.96 -11.87
C ARG A 39 20.07 12.53 -10.65
N GLY A 40 20.27 11.93 -9.49
CA GLY A 40 19.68 12.33 -8.20
C GLY A 40 18.20 11.97 -8.00
N TYR A 41 17.67 11.10 -8.84
CA TYR A 41 16.27 10.70 -8.80
C TYR A 41 16.09 9.31 -9.39
N ARG A 42 15.35 8.44 -8.70
CA ARG A 42 14.84 7.16 -9.19
C ARG A 42 13.39 7.00 -8.76
N HIS A 43 12.59 6.32 -9.59
CA HIS A 43 11.20 5.99 -9.31
C HIS A 43 10.91 4.60 -9.85
N TYR A 44 10.79 3.61 -8.97
CA TYR A 44 10.71 2.20 -9.31
C TYR A 44 9.43 1.60 -8.77
N PHE A 45 8.86 0.62 -9.52
CA PHE A 45 7.58 0.00 -9.26
C PHE A 45 7.73 -1.51 -9.09
N PHE A 46 7.07 -2.04 -8.07
CA PHE A 46 7.04 -3.47 -7.76
C PHE A 46 5.59 -3.96 -7.84
N GLU A 47 5.38 -5.08 -8.53
CA GLU A 47 4.08 -5.72 -8.64
C GLU A 47 3.72 -6.43 -7.32
N VAL A 48 2.56 -6.12 -6.78
CA VAL A 48 1.97 -6.78 -5.60
C VAL A 48 0.95 -7.82 -6.04
N SER A 49 0.08 -7.41 -6.97
CA SER A 49 -0.97 -8.26 -7.53
C SER A 49 -1.22 -7.89 -8.99
N GLU A 50 -2.21 -8.53 -9.63
CA GLU A 50 -2.63 -8.21 -10.99
C GLU A 50 -3.03 -6.73 -11.17
N HIS A 51 -3.46 -6.06 -10.10
CA HIS A 51 -3.99 -4.70 -10.17
C HIS A 51 -3.26 -3.69 -9.29
N ASP A 52 -2.43 -4.16 -8.35
CA ASP A 52 -1.85 -3.33 -7.31
C ASP A 52 -0.33 -3.34 -7.38
N MET A 53 0.29 -2.17 -7.19
CA MET A 53 1.74 -2.00 -7.12
C MET A 53 2.12 -1.18 -5.89
N ILE A 54 3.38 -1.30 -5.50
CA ILE A 54 4.05 -0.29 -4.68
C ILE A 54 5.13 0.39 -5.51
N ALA A 55 5.45 1.62 -5.17
CA ALA A 55 6.48 2.39 -5.84
C ALA A 55 7.37 3.11 -4.83
N PHE A 56 8.62 3.33 -5.22
CA PHE A 56 9.57 4.08 -4.40
C PHE A 56 10.22 5.19 -5.20
N PHE A 57 10.21 6.38 -4.59
CA PHE A 57 11.04 7.49 -5.02
C PHE A 57 12.34 7.48 -4.21
N GLU A 58 13.48 7.51 -4.88
CA GLU A 58 14.76 7.76 -4.22
C GLU A 58 15.13 9.22 -4.40
N TRP A 59 15.39 9.89 -3.28
CA TRP A 59 15.93 11.24 -3.25
C TRP A 59 17.14 11.30 -2.32
N GLU A 60 18.16 12.01 -2.72
CA GLU A 60 19.46 12.08 -2.05
C GLU A 60 19.41 12.45 -0.55
N LYS A 61 18.41 13.24 -0.15
CA LYS A 61 18.27 13.78 1.22
C LYS A 61 17.13 13.17 2.02
N VAL A 62 16.53 12.10 1.53
CA VAL A 62 15.51 11.38 2.30
C VAL A 62 16.17 10.66 3.48
N GLU A 63 15.56 10.79 4.64
CA GLU A 63 15.93 10.04 5.84
C GLU A 63 14.87 8.97 6.13
N ASN A 64 15.28 7.88 6.76
CA ASN A 64 14.33 6.89 7.24
C ASN A 64 13.37 7.52 8.24
N ILE A 65 12.10 7.14 8.20
CA ILE A 65 11.16 7.55 9.23
C ILE A 65 11.56 6.94 10.59
N PRO A 66 11.27 7.61 11.73
CA PRO A 66 11.43 6.98 13.03
C PRO A 66 10.57 5.71 13.11
N GLU A 67 11.15 4.65 13.66
CA GLU A 67 10.39 3.42 13.91
C GLU A 67 9.21 3.69 14.83
N LYS A 68 8.06 3.19 14.45
CA LYS A 68 6.82 3.34 15.21
C LYS A 68 6.02 2.05 15.11
N ASP A 69 5.65 1.50 16.25
CA ASP A 69 4.79 0.32 16.31
C ASP A 69 3.43 0.56 15.65
N HIS A 70 2.93 -0.46 14.97
CA HIS A 70 1.65 -0.45 14.27
C HIS A 70 0.49 -0.21 15.25
N GLY A 71 -0.47 0.63 14.85
CA GLY A 71 -1.66 0.93 15.65
C GLY A 71 -1.42 1.73 16.94
N VAL A 72 -0.17 2.10 17.25
CA VAL A 72 0.14 2.91 18.45
C VAL A 72 -0.16 4.38 18.16
N PRO A 73 -0.94 5.07 19.04
CA PRO A 73 -1.27 6.48 18.86
C PRO A 73 -0.03 7.38 18.81
N VAL A 74 -0.05 8.35 17.91
CA VAL A 74 0.98 9.38 17.76
C VAL A 74 0.42 10.77 18.02
N LYS A 75 1.29 11.74 18.25
CA LYS A 75 0.95 13.17 18.37
C LYS A 75 1.53 13.94 17.21
N GLY A 76 0.81 14.97 16.76
CA GLY A 76 1.23 15.86 15.69
C GLY A 76 0.75 15.41 14.30
N PRO A 77 1.30 15.98 13.22
CA PRO A 77 0.93 15.61 11.86
C PRO A 77 1.33 14.17 11.55
N PHE A 78 0.31 13.33 11.28
CA PHE A 78 0.51 11.93 10.95
C PHE A 78 -0.69 11.43 10.14
N ALA A 79 -0.45 10.86 8.99
CA ALA A 79 -1.51 10.42 8.07
C ALA A 79 -1.38 8.95 7.62
N PHE A 80 -0.28 8.27 7.99
CA PHE A 80 0.02 6.92 7.56
C PHE A 80 0.43 6.07 8.75
N ASP A 81 -0.27 4.96 9.00
CA ASP A 81 0.06 4.01 10.07
C ASP A 81 0.89 2.84 9.53
N HIS A 82 0.34 2.05 8.62
CA HIS A 82 1.00 0.94 7.95
C HIS A 82 0.33 0.63 6.61
N VAL A 83 0.99 -0.17 5.78
CA VAL A 83 0.39 -0.80 4.60
C VAL A 83 0.27 -2.30 4.84
N SER A 84 -0.92 -2.85 4.55
CA SER A 84 -1.19 -4.29 4.67
C SER A 84 -1.25 -4.94 3.30
N PHE A 85 -0.50 -6.03 3.14
CA PHE A 85 -0.46 -6.87 1.95
C PHE A 85 -1.22 -8.16 2.22
N GLU A 86 -2.26 -8.45 1.45
CA GLU A 86 -3.00 -9.69 1.58
C GLU A 86 -2.21 -10.85 0.97
N VAL A 87 -2.12 -11.95 1.69
CA VAL A 87 -1.64 -13.25 1.21
C VAL A 87 -2.78 -14.27 1.23
N GLU A 88 -2.63 -15.36 0.49
CA GLU A 88 -3.75 -16.30 0.27
C GLU A 88 -4.19 -17.01 1.55
N LYS A 89 -3.24 -17.38 2.43
CA LYS A 89 -3.51 -18.25 3.61
C LYS A 89 -2.48 -18.10 4.71
N ASP A 90 -2.81 -18.56 5.91
CA ASP A 90 -1.93 -18.57 7.10
C ASP A 90 -0.57 -19.26 6.89
N ALA A 91 -0.49 -20.23 6.00
CA ALA A 91 0.78 -20.88 5.69
C ALA A 91 1.78 -19.89 5.07
N ASP A 92 1.28 -18.92 4.28
CA ASP A 92 2.09 -17.90 3.65
C ASP A 92 2.59 -16.88 4.68
N LEU A 93 1.78 -16.54 5.70
CA LEU A 93 2.25 -15.73 6.83
C LEU A 93 3.41 -16.38 7.58
N ARG A 94 3.32 -17.69 7.85
CA ARG A 94 4.41 -18.43 8.51
C ARG A 94 5.68 -18.47 7.66
N ASN A 95 5.54 -18.65 6.35
CA ASN A 95 6.66 -18.63 5.42
C ASN A 95 7.32 -17.25 5.38
N LEU A 96 6.53 -16.18 5.31
CA LEU A 96 7.01 -14.80 5.33
C LEU A 96 7.70 -14.48 6.66
N LYS A 97 7.11 -14.87 7.80
CA LYS A 97 7.74 -14.68 9.11
C LYS A 97 9.12 -15.32 9.15
N GLY A 98 9.24 -16.60 8.79
CA GLY A 98 10.53 -17.30 8.77
C GLY A 98 11.54 -16.68 7.80
N ARG A 99 11.10 -16.20 6.65
CA ARG A 99 11.94 -15.54 5.65
C ARG A 99 12.48 -14.20 6.14
N LEU A 100 11.62 -13.35 6.71
CA LEU A 100 11.99 -12.04 7.25
C LEU A 100 12.91 -12.18 8.46
N GLU A 101 12.58 -13.05 9.43
CA GLU A 101 13.43 -13.32 10.58
C GLU A 101 14.80 -13.89 10.17
N GLY A 102 14.82 -14.81 9.19
CA GLY A 102 16.05 -15.36 8.63
C GLY A 102 16.93 -14.32 7.93
N ALA A 103 16.33 -13.23 7.44
CA ALA A 103 17.02 -12.07 6.87
C ALA A 103 17.37 -10.99 7.90
N GLY A 104 17.04 -11.19 9.19
CA GLY A 104 17.38 -10.28 10.28
C GLY A 104 16.35 -9.17 10.53
N PHE A 105 15.17 -9.24 9.93
CA PHE A 105 14.09 -8.28 10.21
C PHE A 105 13.27 -8.73 11.43
N TRP A 106 12.86 -7.75 12.20
CA TRP A 106 11.88 -8.00 13.27
C TRP A 106 10.52 -8.37 12.67
N VAL A 107 9.84 -9.37 13.27
CA VAL A 107 8.49 -9.76 12.90
C VAL A 107 7.68 -10.07 14.16
N SER A 108 6.46 -9.62 14.22
CA SER A 108 5.55 -9.91 15.33
C SER A 108 5.16 -11.40 15.38
N GLU A 109 4.53 -11.81 16.48
CA GLU A 109 3.70 -13.00 16.48
C GLU A 109 2.47 -12.81 15.57
N ILE A 110 1.81 -13.93 15.22
CA ILE A 110 0.56 -13.87 14.46
C ILE A 110 -0.53 -13.30 15.37
N VAL A 111 -1.18 -12.24 14.91
CA VAL A 111 -2.30 -11.59 15.59
C VAL A 111 -3.60 -11.98 14.88
N ASP A 112 -4.58 -12.48 15.63
CA ASP A 112 -5.92 -12.76 15.15
C ASP A 112 -6.83 -11.53 15.35
N HIS A 113 -7.27 -10.92 14.25
CA HIS A 113 -8.22 -9.81 14.23
C HIS A 113 -9.67 -10.26 14.00
N GLY A 114 -9.92 -11.58 14.00
CA GLY A 114 -11.24 -12.18 13.81
C GLY A 114 -11.72 -12.23 12.36
N PHE A 115 -11.23 -11.40 11.47
CA PHE A 115 -11.52 -11.42 10.04
C PHE A 115 -10.27 -11.62 9.17
N ILE A 116 -9.10 -11.34 9.72
CA ILE A 116 -7.77 -11.60 9.18
C ILE A 116 -6.84 -12.08 10.29
N HIS A 117 -5.83 -12.87 9.93
CA HIS A 117 -4.64 -13.10 10.73
C HIS A 117 -3.50 -12.27 10.16
N SER A 118 -2.71 -11.65 11.00
CA SER A 118 -1.67 -10.71 10.56
C SER A 118 -0.32 -10.95 11.23
N ILE A 119 0.76 -10.62 10.50
CA ILE A 119 2.09 -10.38 11.06
C ILE A 119 2.54 -8.97 10.67
N TYR A 120 3.33 -8.36 11.53
CA TYR A 120 3.84 -7.00 11.37
C TYR A 120 5.36 -6.99 11.27
N SER A 121 5.90 -6.09 10.45
CA SER A 121 7.33 -5.89 10.25
C SER A 121 7.60 -4.45 9.80
N PHE A 122 8.87 -4.17 9.47
CA PHE A 122 9.30 -2.92 8.87
C PHE A 122 10.14 -3.20 7.63
N ASP A 123 10.03 -2.35 6.62
CA ASP A 123 10.96 -2.37 5.50
C ASP A 123 12.31 -1.71 5.88
N PRO A 124 13.33 -1.72 5.01
CA PRO A 124 14.63 -1.08 5.30
C PRO A 124 14.57 0.44 5.54
N ASN A 125 13.45 1.09 5.23
CA ASN A 125 13.24 2.52 5.45
C ASN A 125 12.44 2.80 6.74
N ASN A 126 12.20 1.78 7.57
CA ASN A 126 11.32 1.77 8.76
C ASN A 126 9.83 1.99 8.42
N ILE A 127 9.43 1.76 7.16
CA ILE A 127 8.02 1.82 6.79
C ILE A 127 7.30 0.64 7.44
N PRO A 128 6.25 0.89 8.27
CA PRO A 128 5.50 -0.17 8.90
C PRO A 128 4.71 -0.96 7.86
N ILE A 129 4.91 -2.28 7.83
CA ILE A 129 4.25 -3.21 6.91
C ILE A 129 3.52 -4.30 7.69
N GLU A 130 2.38 -4.70 7.16
CA GLU A 130 1.58 -5.83 7.63
C GLU A 130 1.43 -6.83 6.50
N PHE A 131 1.45 -8.11 6.81
CA PHE A 131 0.96 -9.15 5.92
C PHE A 131 -0.24 -9.81 6.58
N SER A 132 -1.34 -9.95 5.81
CA SER A 132 -2.60 -10.46 6.34
C SER A 132 -3.17 -11.60 5.49
N ALA A 133 -3.69 -12.63 6.15
CA ALA A 133 -4.43 -13.72 5.52
C ALA A 133 -5.89 -13.68 5.95
N PRO A 134 -6.85 -13.85 5.02
CA PRO A 134 -8.27 -13.81 5.36
C PRO A 134 -8.67 -15.02 6.21
N VAL A 135 -9.51 -14.80 7.23
CA VAL A 135 -10.15 -15.89 7.98
C VAL A 135 -11.25 -16.53 7.13
N PRO A 136 -11.21 -17.84 6.87
CA PRO A 136 -12.19 -18.49 6.01
C PRO A 136 -13.65 -18.25 6.46
N GLY A 137 -14.51 -17.86 5.52
CA GLY A 137 -15.92 -17.61 5.76
C GLY A 137 -16.25 -16.24 6.38
N VAL A 138 -15.26 -15.42 6.68
CA VAL A 138 -15.45 -14.06 7.19
C VAL A 138 -15.06 -13.04 6.11
N ASP A 139 -16.04 -12.31 5.60
CA ASP A 139 -15.80 -11.23 4.64
C ASP A 139 -16.58 -9.97 5.07
N ILE A 140 -15.86 -9.04 5.67
CA ILE A 140 -16.42 -7.79 6.18
C ILE A 140 -16.86 -6.83 5.06
N ARG A 141 -16.35 -6.99 3.84
CA ARG A 141 -16.75 -6.19 2.66
C ARG A 141 -18.14 -6.62 2.18
N LYS A 142 -18.44 -7.92 2.22
CA LYS A 142 -19.78 -8.47 1.88
C LYS A 142 -20.79 -8.30 3.01
N ARG A 143 -20.31 -8.30 4.25
CA ARG A 143 -21.15 -8.19 5.45
C ARG A 143 -20.56 -7.16 6.41
N PRO A 144 -20.66 -5.86 6.12
CA PRO A 144 -20.12 -4.79 6.96
C PRO A 144 -20.68 -4.88 8.39
N ARG A 145 -19.83 -4.66 9.38
CA ARG A 145 -20.20 -4.69 10.80
C ARG A 145 -19.58 -3.52 11.54
N MET A 146 -20.44 -2.66 12.10
CA MET A 146 -20.02 -1.56 12.96
C MET A 146 -20.19 -2.00 14.42
N LYS A 147 -19.07 -2.21 15.14
CA LYS A 147 -19.02 -2.65 16.54
C LYS A 147 -18.37 -1.61 17.46
N ASP A 148 -18.32 -0.35 16.99
CA ASP A 148 -17.91 0.77 17.81
C ASP A 148 -18.90 0.94 18.98
N ARG A 149 -18.39 1.05 20.21
CA ARG A 149 -19.20 1.26 21.42
C ARG A 149 -19.65 2.73 21.59
N ASN A 150 -19.01 3.64 20.86
CA ASN A 150 -19.30 5.06 20.90
C ASN A 150 -19.30 5.65 19.47
N PRO A 151 -20.18 5.17 18.59
CA PRO A 151 -20.17 5.54 17.19
C PRO A 151 -20.52 7.02 17.00
N SER A 152 -19.88 7.66 16.04
CA SER A 152 -20.26 9.00 15.62
C SER A 152 -21.65 9.00 14.95
N LYS A 153 -22.28 10.18 14.85
CA LYS A 153 -23.56 10.31 14.12
C LYS A 153 -23.42 9.88 12.67
N VAL A 154 -22.28 10.16 12.04
CA VAL A 154 -22.01 9.78 10.64
C VAL A 154 -21.86 8.26 10.51
N THR A 155 -21.17 7.59 11.46
CA THR A 155 -21.06 6.13 11.46
C THR A 155 -22.42 5.43 11.53
N LEU A 156 -23.38 6.02 12.28
CA LEU A 156 -24.74 5.48 12.40
C LEU A 156 -25.58 5.59 11.13
N GLU A 157 -25.11 6.32 10.13
CA GLU A 157 -25.80 6.43 8.84
C GLU A 157 -25.68 5.15 7.99
N GLY A 158 -24.78 4.25 8.34
CA GLY A 158 -24.60 2.96 7.68
C GLY A 158 -23.32 2.88 6.83
N ALA A 159 -23.15 1.74 6.15
CA ALA A 159 -21.93 1.44 5.38
C ALA A 159 -21.91 2.01 3.97
N ASP A 160 -23.07 2.29 3.40
CA ASP A 160 -23.19 2.68 1.99
C ASP A 160 -22.99 4.19 1.77
N PRO A 161 -22.48 4.60 0.60
CA PRO A 161 -22.35 6.02 0.26
C PRO A 161 -23.69 6.77 0.35
N ARG A 162 -23.66 7.98 0.92
CA ARG A 162 -24.84 8.83 1.08
C ARG A 162 -24.87 9.90 -0.01
N PRO A 163 -25.83 9.85 -0.94
CA PRO A 163 -25.96 10.87 -1.97
C PRO A 163 -26.37 12.22 -1.36
N GLY A 164 -25.97 13.32 -1.99
CA GLY A 164 -26.38 14.67 -1.61
C GLY A 164 -25.64 15.30 -0.44
N ILE A 165 -24.67 14.62 0.19
CA ILE A 165 -23.82 15.20 1.23
C ILE A 165 -22.79 16.17 0.63
N TRP A 166 -22.24 15.84 -0.51
CA TRP A 166 -21.33 16.70 -1.28
C TRP A 166 -22.07 17.34 -2.46
N PRO A 167 -21.70 18.57 -2.87
CA PRO A 167 -22.24 19.13 -4.10
C PRO A 167 -22.01 18.18 -5.26
N GLY A 168 -23.07 17.72 -5.89
CA GLY A 168 -22.96 16.90 -7.08
C GLY A 168 -22.50 17.74 -8.28
N SER A 169 -21.54 17.22 -9.03
CA SER A 169 -21.33 17.61 -10.42
C SER A 169 -21.71 16.42 -11.28
N ASP A 170 -22.92 16.40 -11.78
CA ASP A 170 -23.40 15.35 -12.68
C ASP A 170 -22.86 15.51 -14.11
N GLN A 171 -22.15 16.61 -14.34
CA GLN A 171 -21.54 16.89 -15.64
C GLN A 171 -20.05 16.51 -15.59
N PRO A 172 -19.61 15.50 -16.34
CA PRO A 172 -18.19 15.25 -16.52
C PRO A 172 -17.55 16.47 -17.19
N VAL A 173 -16.31 16.76 -16.84
CA VAL A 173 -15.51 17.77 -17.56
C VAL A 173 -15.49 17.40 -19.03
N SER A 174 -15.79 18.35 -19.92
CA SER A 174 -15.78 18.13 -21.36
C SER A 174 -14.39 17.64 -21.79
N GLN A 175 -14.35 16.65 -22.66
CA GLN A 175 -13.08 16.13 -23.20
C GLN A 175 -12.25 17.23 -23.90
N LYS A 176 -12.89 18.28 -24.41
CA LYS A 176 -12.22 19.44 -25.02
C LYS A 176 -11.58 20.37 -24.00
N GLU A 177 -12.01 20.31 -22.74
CA GLU A 177 -11.47 21.09 -21.63
C GLU A 177 -10.43 20.31 -20.84
N MET A 178 -10.21 19.02 -21.18
CA MET A 178 -9.17 18.18 -20.57
C MET A 178 -7.93 18.17 -21.47
N GLU A 179 -6.88 18.85 -21.02
CA GLU A 179 -5.56 18.74 -21.62
C GLU A 179 -4.79 17.58 -20.97
N ILE A 180 -4.18 16.74 -21.78
CA ILE A 180 -3.34 15.63 -21.30
C ILE A 180 -1.89 16.00 -21.56
N TYR A 181 -1.15 16.21 -20.48
CA TYR A 181 0.28 16.52 -20.55
C TYR A 181 1.12 15.24 -20.43
N PRO A 182 2.19 15.10 -21.23
CA PRO A 182 3.10 13.97 -21.12
C PRO A 182 3.80 13.97 -19.74
N GLY A 183 3.75 12.83 -19.05
CA GLY A 183 4.50 12.60 -17.83
C GLY A 183 5.81 11.86 -18.09
N GLU A 184 6.63 11.71 -17.06
CA GLU A 184 7.93 11.03 -17.15
C GLU A 184 7.83 9.58 -17.62
N GLY A 185 6.70 8.92 -17.35
CA GLY A 185 6.44 7.53 -17.75
C GLY A 185 6.29 7.31 -19.25
N MET A 186 6.22 8.36 -20.08
CA MET A 186 6.15 8.22 -21.55
C MET A 186 7.33 7.42 -22.11
N ILE A 187 8.50 7.53 -21.50
CA ILE A 187 9.70 6.78 -21.90
C ILE A 187 9.52 5.25 -21.76
N LEU A 188 8.59 4.78 -20.94
CA LEU A 188 8.30 3.34 -20.79
C LEU A 188 7.48 2.77 -21.95
N THR A 189 6.86 3.63 -22.76
CA THR A 189 6.04 3.25 -23.91
C THR A 189 6.73 3.52 -25.25
N GLU A 190 7.90 4.14 -25.24
CA GLU A 190 8.72 4.29 -26.43
C GLU A 190 9.40 2.94 -26.69
N ASP A 191 9.12 2.32 -27.83
CA ASP A 191 9.80 1.13 -28.33
C ASP A 191 11.28 1.47 -28.57
N GLY A 192 12.04 1.47 -27.49
CA GLY A 192 13.47 1.69 -27.51
C GLY A 192 14.18 0.39 -27.88
N GLU A 193 14.48 0.20 -29.17
CA GLU A 193 15.62 -0.61 -29.54
C GLU A 193 16.87 -0.05 -28.87
N LYS A 194 17.38 -0.77 -27.83
CA LYS A 194 18.82 -0.79 -27.49
C LYS A 194 19.20 -2.09 -26.85
#